data_0a3774f9a292bd71f0cdff5fa81d7b6b
#
_entry.id   0a3774f9a292bd71f0cdff5fa81d7b6b
#
_cell.length_a   1.000
_cell.length_b   1.000
_cell.length_c   1.000
_cell.angle_alpha   90.00
_cell.angle_beta   90.00
_cell.angle_gamma   90.00
#
_symmetry.space_group_name_H-M   'P 1'
#
loop_
_entity.id
_entity.type
_entity.pdbx_description
1 polymer ?
#
loop_
_entity_poly.entity_id
_entity_poly.type
_entity_poly.pdbx_seq_one_letter_code
_entity_poly.pdbx_strand_id
1 'polypeptide(L)'
;LKLRLDAGDLNLRFRAHSTLKKLMEQSDKFVSILTKQIDERRLDHAALRQVLPSAGMHLEAGNQNPVSYFLAAKGISYNDFKLSFGFTPQVGINGRTAVHGLRMDSLQLDTIFFTVKQDTARMKLQGGVINGPKNPQFVFRSTLTGEVRNEDAELTVDYVNGKGQTGVLFGINARPLTEGHGRGNGVLLNLIPAEPIIAFRKFHFADNSNWIYLHKNMRVYANIDMDSDDGLCFRMQSDKNDTLSLQNINVELSRLRLDELTEVLPYMPRLTGLFSAEANYIQTATSLQVSAEANVEKLTYERQPVGDIGLGATWLPGDKNTHYLNTYFTYDNEEVMTADGILTQKNGKDTLEVSTRFEHYPLKMANAFIPDQTVAFTGDIDGGLYIYGSLDKPQMHGDIVLDSVSVYARQAGARYWFDNRPVQIKDNQLIFDKFAIYTTSKNPFTIDGKVDFRNMERPTANLNLLAENYTLLDAPRTRES
;
A
#
# COMPACT_ATOMS: atom_id res chain seq x y z
N LEU A 1 37.33 -14.08 -17.35
CA LEU A 1 37.13 -14.01 -15.90
C LEU A 1 36.33 -15.21 -15.43
N LYS A 2 36.77 -15.86 -14.35
CA LYS A 2 36.04 -16.96 -13.70
C LYS A 2 36.05 -16.73 -12.20
N LEU A 3 34.88 -16.85 -11.59
CA LEU A 3 34.71 -16.84 -10.12
C LEU A 3 33.94 -18.10 -9.73
N ARG A 4 34.38 -18.77 -8.67
CA ARG A 4 33.69 -19.88 -8.04
C ARG A 4 33.69 -19.67 -6.55
N LEU A 5 32.53 -19.83 -5.93
CA LEU A 5 32.33 -19.81 -4.48
C LEU A 5 31.52 -21.06 -4.11
N ASP A 6 32.07 -21.86 -3.21
CA ASP A 6 31.39 -23.03 -2.63
C ASP A 6 31.37 -22.84 -1.10
N ALA A 7 30.18 -22.84 -0.48
CA ALA A 7 30.01 -22.67 0.96
C ALA A 7 28.80 -23.47 1.46
N GLY A 8 29.03 -24.66 2.01
CA GLY A 8 27.97 -25.62 2.30
C GLY A 8 27.33 -26.11 1.00
N ASP A 9 26.00 -26.02 0.92
CA ASP A 9 25.23 -26.33 -0.29
C ASP A 9 25.04 -25.12 -1.23
N LEU A 10 25.66 -23.98 -0.94
CA LEU A 10 25.70 -22.82 -1.83
C LEU A 10 26.83 -22.96 -2.83
N ASN A 11 26.50 -22.94 -4.11
CA ASN A 11 27.43 -23.02 -5.24
C ASN A 11 27.20 -21.83 -6.17
N LEU A 12 28.14 -20.91 -6.24
CA LEU A 12 28.14 -19.78 -7.19
C LEU A 12 29.21 -19.99 -8.24
N ARG A 13 28.84 -19.91 -9.49
CA ARG A 13 29.75 -19.94 -10.64
C ARG A 13 29.46 -18.75 -11.55
N PHE A 14 30.47 -17.90 -11.73
CA PHE A 14 30.43 -16.81 -12.69
C PHE A 14 31.52 -17.01 -13.74
N ARG A 15 31.18 -16.79 -15.03
CA ARG A 15 32.12 -16.83 -16.14
C ARG A 15 31.86 -15.65 -17.08
N ALA A 16 32.95 -14.98 -17.47
CA ALA A 16 32.90 -13.98 -18.53
C ALA A 16 34.05 -14.23 -19.52
N HIS A 17 33.78 -14.02 -20.79
CA HIS A 17 34.73 -14.23 -21.88
C HIS A 17 35.69 -13.02 -22.08
N SER A 18 35.82 -12.17 -21.09
CA SER A 18 36.65 -10.97 -21.10
C SER A 18 37.31 -10.72 -19.78
N THR A 19 38.23 -9.75 -19.71
CA THR A 19 38.77 -9.20 -18.45
C THR A 19 37.70 -8.37 -17.75
N LEU A 20 37.85 -8.14 -16.44
CA LEU A 20 36.90 -7.33 -15.66
C LEU A 20 36.75 -5.92 -16.28
N LYS A 21 37.88 -5.28 -16.63
CA LYS A 21 37.88 -3.95 -17.26
C LYS A 21 37.05 -3.93 -18.54
N LYS A 22 37.29 -4.88 -19.44
CA LYS A 22 36.56 -4.97 -20.71
C LYS A 22 35.06 -5.30 -20.51
N LEU A 23 34.72 -6.10 -19.49
CA LEU A 23 33.34 -6.39 -19.10
C LEU A 23 32.61 -5.11 -18.65
N MET A 24 33.26 -4.31 -17.81
CA MET A 24 32.70 -3.02 -17.36
C MET A 24 32.51 -2.05 -18.54
N GLU A 25 33.52 -1.86 -19.38
CA GLU A 25 33.42 -1.01 -20.58
C GLU A 25 32.27 -1.42 -21.51
N GLN A 26 32.06 -2.73 -21.72
CA GLN A 26 30.94 -3.24 -22.52
C GLN A 26 29.60 -3.01 -21.83
N SER A 27 29.52 -3.19 -20.51
CA SER A 27 28.31 -2.93 -19.72
C SER A 27 27.94 -1.45 -19.78
N ASP A 28 28.90 -0.55 -19.61
CA ASP A 28 28.68 0.91 -19.70
C ASP A 28 28.16 1.30 -21.09
N LYS A 29 28.76 0.73 -22.14
CA LYS A 29 28.28 0.95 -23.51
C LYS A 29 26.85 0.44 -23.72
N PHE A 30 26.52 -0.75 -23.20
CA PHE A 30 25.17 -1.29 -23.27
C PHE A 30 24.17 -0.38 -22.56
N VAL A 31 24.48 0.04 -21.31
CA VAL A 31 23.63 0.96 -20.54
C VAL A 31 23.43 2.27 -21.28
N SER A 32 24.49 2.87 -21.82
CA SER A 32 24.41 4.12 -22.58
C SER A 32 23.49 4.01 -23.80
N ILE A 33 23.59 2.93 -24.58
CA ILE A 33 22.74 2.71 -25.73
C ILE A 33 21.28 2.44 -25.32
N LEU A 34 21.08 1.65 -24.27
CA LEU A 34 19.75 1.38 -23.72
C LEU A 34 19.07 2.67 -23.24
N THR A 35 19.78 3.49 -22.46
CA THR A 35 19.27 4.78 -21.99
C THR A 35 18.86 5.67 -23.15
N LYS A 36 19.73 5.79 -24.16
CA LYS A 36 19.42 6.56 -25.38
C LYS A 36 18.15 6.07 -26.07
N GLN A 37 18.00 4.74 -26.24
CA GLN A 37 16.82 4.16 -26.88
C GLN A 37 15.54 4.34 -26.04
N ILE A 38 15.65 4.31 -24.72
CA ILE A 38 14.53 4.63 -23.80
C ILE A 38 14.12 6.10 -23.96
N ASP A 39 15.08 7.03 -24.01
CA ASP A 39 14.82 8.46 -24.21
C ASP A 39 14.17 8.72 -25.57
N GLU A 40 14.58 7.99 -26.60
CA GLU A 40 14.00 8.00 -27.94
C GLU A 40 12.66 7.23 -28.01
N ARG A 41 12.26 6.54 -26.92
CA ARG A 41 11.04 5.72 -26.82
C ARG A 41 10.93 4.64 -27.89
N ARG A 42 12.03 4.10 -28.33
CA ARG A 42 12.13 3.04 -29.31
C ARG A 42 13.26 2.10 -28.95
N LEU A 43 12.95 0.83 -28.80
CA LEU A 43 13.95 -0.20 -28.53
C LEU A 43 14.33 -0.92 -29.81
N ASP A 44 15.62 -1.09 -30.06
CA ASP A 44 16.18 -1.95 -31.10
C ASP A 44 16.90 -3.12 -30.41
N HIS A 45 16.18 -4.23 -30.27
CA HIS A 45 16.71 -5.41 -29.58
C HIS A 45 17.90 -6.03 -30.37
N ALA A 46 17.95 -5.91 -31.67
CA ALA A 46 19.07 -6.41 -32.47
C ALA A 46 20.34 -5.59 -32.22
N ALA A 47 20.22 -4.26 -32.19
CA ALA A 47 21.34 -3.38 -31.87
C ALA A 47 21.81 -3.53 -30.41
N LEU A 48 20.87 -3.64 -29.46
CA LEU A 48 21.19 -3.87 -28.04
C LEU A 48 21.96 -5.19 -27.85
N ARG A 49 21.57 -6.25 -28.55
CA ARG A 49 22.26 -7.55 -28.45
C ARG A 49 23.71 -7.48 -28.95
N GLN A 50 24.00 -6.73 -29.98
CA GLN A 50 25.36 -6.63 -30.57
C GLN A 50 26.37 -6.05 -29.55
N VAL A 51 25.93 -5.24 -28.62
CA VAL A 51 26.79 -4.59 -27.59
C VAL A 51 26.79 -5.32 -26.25
N LEU A 52 26.01 -6.42 -26.12
CA LEU A 52 26.00 -7.20 -24.89
C LEU A 52 27.40 -7.78 -24.60
N PRO A 53 27.88 -7.71 -23.37
CA PRO A 53 29.03 -8.49 -22.95
C PRO A 53 28.67 -10.00 -22.96
N SER A 54 29.70 -10.85 -22.99
CA SER A 54 29.49 -12.30 -22.90
C SER A 54 29.83 -12.79 -21.49
N ALA A 55 28.81 -12.98 -20.67
CA ALA A 55 28.96 -13.49 -19.32
C ALA A 55 27.74 -14.34 -18.88
N GLY A 56 27.97 -15.15 -17.86
CA GLY A 56 26.91 -15.96 -17.25
C GLY A 56 27.20 -16.22 -15.77
N MET A 57 26.13 -16.35 -15.03
CA MET A 57 26.14 -16.67 -13.60
C MET A 57 25.19 -17.82 -13.31
N HIS A 58 25.62 -18.75 -12.50
CA HIS A 58 24.83 -19.85 -11.99
C HIS A 58 25.00 -19.90 -10.48
N LEU A 59 23.90 -19.86 -9.74
CA LEU A 59 23.85 -19.95 -8.31
C LEU A 59 22.82 -21.00 -7.92
N GLU A 60 23.23 -21.95 -7.10
CA GLU A 60 22.36 -22.89 -6.41
C GLU A 60 22.65 -22.83 -4.92
N ALA A 61 21.62 -22.76 -4.11
CA ALA A 61 21.73 -22.75 -2.66
C ALA A 61 20.55 -23.51 -2.06
N GLY A 62 20.85 -24.50 -1.25
CA GLY A 62 19.87 -25.15 -0.39
C GLY A 62 19.76 -24.43 0.96
N ASN A 63 19.40 -25.16 1.99
CA ASN A 63 19.18 -24.61 3.33
C ASN A 63 20.35 -24.82 4.31
N GLN A 64 21.52 -25.32 3.83
CA GLN A 64 22.70 -25.62 4.65
C GLN A 64 23.92 -24.80 4.23
N ASN A 65 23.80 -23.47 4.29
CA ASN A 65 24.86 -22.54 3.93
C ASN A 65 24.81 -21.25 4.79
N PRO A 66 25.88 -20.44 4.81
CA PRO A 66 25.92 -19.24 5.63
C PRO A 66 24.77 -18.25 5.37
N VAL A 67 24.29 -18.14 4.12
CA VAL A 67 23.18 -17.24 3.75
C VAL A 67 21.88 -17.77 4.35
N SER A 68 21.60 -19.07 4.23
CA SER A 68 20.39 -19.69 4.81
C SER A 68 20.37 -19.57 6.33
N TYR A 69 21.51 -19.73 7.01
CA TYR A 69 21.60 -19.54 8.46
C TYR A 69 21.37 -18.09 8.88
N PHE A 70 21.91 -17.15 8.13
CA PHE A 70 21.65 -15.71 8.38
C PHE A 70 20.16 -15.37 8.22
N LEU A 71 19.53 -15.85 7.16
CA LEU A 71 18.11 -15.64 6.90
C LEU A 71 17.24 -16.32 7.97
N ALA A 72 17.61 -17.53 8.38
CA ALA A 72 16.90 -18.25 9.45
C ALA A 72 16.93 -17.48 10.79
N ALA A 73 18.04 -16.82 11.11
CA ALA A 73 18.14 -15.94 12.28
C ALA A 73 17.23 -14.69 12.19
N LYS A 74 16.69 -14.39 11.01
CA LYS A 74 15.70 -13.32 10.75
C LYS A 74 14.28 -13.87 10.55
N GLY A 75 14.03 -15.14 10.86
CA GLY A 75 12.72 -15.76 10.67
C GLY A 75 12.39 -16.14 9.22
N ILE A 76 13.37 -16.10 8.31
CA ILE A 76 13.18 -16.42 6.89
C ILE A 76 13.86 -17.75 6.58
N SER A 77 13.15 -18.69 5.98
CA SER A 77 13.71 -19.95 5.51
C SER A 77 13.20 -20.33 4.11
N TYR A 78 13.96 -21.14 3.40
CA TYR A 78 13.59 -21.66 2.08
C TYR A 78 14.17 -23.08 1.90
N ASN A 79 13.64 -23.84 0.96
CA ASN A 79 14.14 -25.19 0.67
C ASN A 79 15.33 -25.11 -0.29
N ASP A 80 15.16 -24.45 -1.42
CA ASP A 80 16.21 -24.20 -2.40
C ASP A 80 16.00 -22.88 -3.15
N PHE A 81 17.11 -22.29 -3.57
CA PHE A 81 17.19 -21.13 -4.45
C PHE A 81 18.06 -21.46 -5.65
N LYS A 82 17.55 -21.17 -6.85
CA LYS A 82 18.28 -21.39 -8.10
C LYS A 82 18.25 -20.12 -8.94
N LEU A 83 19.41 -19.73 -9.44
CA LEU A 83 19.57 -18.61 -10.38
C LEU A 83 20.48 -19.06 -11.51
N SER A 84 20.03 -18.91 -12.72
CA SER A 84 20.85 -19.06 -13.94
C SER A 84 20.60 -17.83 -14.81
N PHE A 85 21.63 -17.05 -15.05
CA PHE A 85 21.56 -15.82 -15.82
C PHE A 85 22.74 -15.75 -16.79
N GLY A 86 22.46 -15.41 -18.05
CA GLY A 86 23.48 -15.28 -19.06
C GLY A 86 23.10 -14.28 -20.13
N PHE A 87 24.09 -13.64 -20.69
CA PHE A 87 23.95 -12.69 -21.76
C PHE A 87 25.11 -12.82 -22.75
N THR A 88 24.77 -12.86 -24.01
CA THR A 88 25.75 -12.85 -25.11
C THR A 88 25.14 -12.18 -26.36
N PRO A 89 25.94 -11.61 -27.25
CA PRO A 89 25.44 -11.06 -28.51
C PRO A 89 24.62 -12.07 -29.36
N GLN A 90 24.98 -13.35 -29.31
CA GLN A 90 24.35 -14.40 -30.14
C GLN A 90 22.97 -14.82 -29.59
N VAL A 91 22.85 -14.89 -28.27
CA VAL A 91 21.66 -15.43 -27.58
C VAL A 91 20.77 -14.34 -27.00
N GLY A 92 21.35 -13.15 -26.72
CA GLY A 92 20.67 -12.09 -25.99
C GLY A 92 20.73 -12.32 -24.47
N ILE A 93 19.86 -11.66 -23.75
CA ILE A 93 19.69 -11.80 -22.30
C ILE A 93 18.78 -13.00 -22.03
N ASN A 94 19.27 -13.94 -21.23
CA ASN A 94 18.50 -15.10 -20.79
C ASN A 94 18.74 -15.33 -19.29
N GLY A 95 17.66 -15.47 -18.55
CA GLY A 95 17.76 -15.71 -17.11
C GLY A 95 16.56 -16.44 -16.58
N ARG A 96 16.79 -17.19 -15.53
CA ARG A 96 15.72 -17.78 -14.71
C ARG A 96 16.17 -17.82 -13.27
N THR A 97 15.24 -17.55 -12.38
CA THR A 97 15.43 -17.75 -10.94
C THR A 97 14.20 -18.43 -10.37
N ALA A 98 14.40 -19.22 -9.34
CA ALA A 98 13.31 -19.81 -8.58
C ALA A 98 13.73 -19.96 -7.10
N VAL A 99 12.77 -19.72 -6.21
CA VAL A 99 12.85 -20.01 -4.78
C VAL A 99 11.74 -20.99 -4.46
N HIS A 100 12.05 -22.09 -3.81
CA HIS A 100 11.07 -23.07 -3.40
C HIS A 100 10.95 -23.12 -1.87
N GLY A 101 9.71 -23.25 -1.38
CA GLY A 101 9.41 -23.44 0.03
C GLY A 101 9.81 -22.27 0.91
N LEU A 102 9.59 -21.03 0.42
CA LEU A 102 9.83 -19.82 1.22
C LEU A 102 8.86 -19.76 2.39
N ARG A 103 9.42 -19.54 3.59
CA ARG A 103 8.66 -19.28 4.82
C ARG A 103 9.21 -18.04 5.48
N MET A 104 8.32 -17.17 5.89
CA MET A 104 8.65 -15.90 6.55
C MET A 104 7.52 -15.58 7.53
N ASP A 105 7.82 -15.68 8.83
CA ASP A 105 6.83 -15.63 9.91
C ASP A 105 5.67 -16.62 9.66
N SER A 106 4.45 -16.10 9.47
CA SER A 106 3.27 -16.90 9.15
C SER A 106 3.07 -17.15 7.66
N LEU A 107 3.85 -16.52 6.77
CA LEU A 107 3.71 -16.65 5.31
C LEU A 107 4.43 -17.91 4.80
N GLN A 108 3.73 -18.72 3.97
CA GLN A 108 4.32 -19.86 3.26
C GLN A 108 4.02 -19.81 1.77
N LEU A 109 5.08 -19.77 0.97
CA LEU A 109 5.00 -19.78 -0.50
C LEU A 109 5.76 -20.98 -1.07
N ASP A 110 5.11 -21.77 -1.92
CA ASP A 110 5.72 -22.99 -2.44
C ASP A 110 6.76 -22.69 -3.50
N THR A 111 6.47 -21.79 -4.44
CA THR A 111 7.38 -21.43 -5.53
C THR A 111 7.23 -19.97 -5.90
N ILE A 112 8.34 -19.26 -5.93
CA ILE A 112 8.47 -17.94 -6.57
C ILE A 112 9.44 -18.12 -7.72
N PHE A 113 9.09 -17.62 -8.90
CA PHE A 113 9.96 -17.74 -10.06
C PHE A 113 10.01 -16.45 -10.88
N PHE A 114 11.09 -16.27 -11.62
CA PHE A 114 11.24 -15.23 -12.63
C PHE A 114 12.08 -15.74 -13.79
N THR A 115 11.67 -15.39 -15.02
CA THR A 115 12.39 -15.71 -16.25
C THR A 115 12.49 -14.48 -17.14
N VAL A 116 13.60 -14.34 -17.84
CA VAL A 116 13.79 -13.35 -18.89
C VAL A 116 14.40 -14.03 -20.12
N LYS A 117 13.90 -13.68 -21.28
CA LYS A 117 14.40 -14.18 -22.55
C LYS A 117 14.32 -13.10 -23.62
N GLN A 118 15.47 -12.75 -24.20
CA GLN A 118 15.58 -11.80 -25.30
C GLN A 118 15.91 -12.52 -26.60
N ASP A 119 15.18 -12.20 -27.66
CA ASP A 119 15.56 -12.52 -29.05
C ASP A 119 15.86 -11.23 -29.84
N THR A 120 15.90 -11.28 -31.18
CA THR A 120 16.22 -10.13 -32.04
C THR A 120 15.08 -9.11 -32.16
N ALA A 121 13.86 -9.48 -31.81
CA ALA A 121 12.67 -8.65 -31.98
C ALA A 121 12.01 -8.25 -30.70
N ARG A 122 12.30 -8.95 -29.61
CA ARG A 122 11.59 -8.74 -28.31
C ARG A 122 12.34 -9.29 -27.11
N MET A 123 11.94 -8.82 -25.96
CA MET A 123 12.30 -9.37 -24.65
C MET A 123 11.03 -9.82 -23.92
N LYS A 124 11.00 -11.10 -23.51
CA LYS A 124 9.92 -11.67 -22.69
C LYS A 124 10.37 -11.77 -21.25
N LEU A 125 9.48 -11.36 -20.36
CA LEU A 125 9.61 -11.45 -18.91
C LEU A 125 8.44 -12.28 -18.39
N GLN A 126 8.69 -13.16 -17.45
CA GLN A 126 7.63 -13.87 -16.73
C GLN A 126 8.07 -14.08 -15.30
N GLY A 127 7.24 -13.69 -14.36
CA GLY A 127 7.44 -13.93 -12.95
C GLY A 127 6.16 -14.41 -12.30
N GLY A 128 6.25 -14.96 -11.10
CA GLY A 128 5.03 -15.37 -10.42
C GLY A 128 5.26 -16.11 -9.11
N VAL A 129 4.14 -16.36 -8.47
CA VAL A 129 4.02 -17.14 -7.24
C VAL A 129 3.02 -18.27 -7.49
N ILE A 130 3.41 -19.47 -7.12
CA ILE A 130 2.55 -20.66 -7.24
C ILE A 130 2.53 -21.36 -5.89
N ASN A 131 1.34 -21.48 -5.31
CA ASN A 131 1.07 -22.34 -4.18
C ASN A 131 0.24 -23.54 -4.66
N GLY A 132 0.82 -24.74 -4.53
CA GLY A 132 0.20 -25.98 -4.99
C GLY A 132 -0.86 -26.53 -4.01
N PRO A 133 -1.52 -27.65 -4.37
CA PRO A 133 -2.60 -28.23 -3.57
C PRO A 133 -2.17 -28.69 -2.14
N LYS A 134 -0.87 -28.81 -1.89
CA LYS A 134 -0.31 -29.19 -0.58
C LYS A 134 0.06 -27.99 0.30
N ASN A 135 -0.10 -26.75 -0.23
CA ASN A 135 0.14 -25.57 0.59
C ASN A 135 -0.90 -25.51 1.73
N PRO A 136 -0.46 -25.34 3.00
CA PRO A 136 -1.37 -25.39 4.14
C PRO A 136 -2.23 -24.12 4.29
N GLN A 137 -1.92 -23.03 3.59
CA GLN A 137 -2.58 -21.75 3.72
C GLN A 137 -3.52 -21.48 2.55
N PHE A 138 -2.97 -21.33 1.34
CA PHE A 138 -3.72 -20.93 0.17
C PHE A 138 -3.21 -21.61 -1.09
N VAL A 139 -4.11 -22.08 -1.92
CA VAL A 139 -3.81 -22.65 -3.24
C VAL A 139 -4.13 -21.61 -4.29
N PHE A 140 -3.12 -21.14 -5.00
CA PHE A 140 -3.28 -20.16 -6.09
C PHE A 140 -2.08 -20.15 -7.03
N ARG A 141 -2.27 -19.54 -8.20
CA ARG A 141 -1.22 -19.16 -9.13
C ARG A 141 -1.40 -17.69 -9.48
N SER A 142 -0.37 -16.88 -9.23
CA SER A 142 -0.28 -15.50 -9.70
C SER A 142 0.91 -15.37 -10.63
N THR A 143 0.71 -14.83 -11.83
CA THR A 143 1.78 -14.63 -12.82
C THR A 143 1.75 -13.22 -13.39
N LEU A 144 2.93 -12.66 -13.57
CA LEU A 144 3.19 -11.42 -14.28
C LEU A 144 3.93 -11.78 -15.56
N THR A 145 3.38 -11.42 -16.72
CA THR A 145 3.99 -11.63 -18.02
C THR A 145 4.24 -10.28 -18.68
N GLY A 146 5.47 -10.05 -19.12
CA GLY A 146 5.86 -8.85 -19.87
C GLY A 146 6.42 -9.23 -21.23
N GLU A 147 6.11 -8.45 -22.24
CA GLU A 147 6.75 -8.54 -23.55
C GLU A 147 7.09 -7.13 -24.05
N VAL A 148 8.37 -6.89 -24.28
CA VAL A 148 8.87 -5.61 -24.81
C VAL A 148 9.36 -5.87 -26.23
N ARG A 149 8.67 -5.27 -27.20
CA ARG A 149 9.00 -5.30 -28.64
C ARG A 149 9.70 -4.01 -29.05
N ASN A 150 10.06 -3.88 -30.29
CA ASN A 150 10.69 -2.65 -30.79
C ASN A 150 9.77 -1.42 -30.74
N GLU A 151 8.47 -1.64 -30.90
CA GLU A 151 7.48 -0.56 -31.07
C GLU A 151 6.40 -0.52 -29.99
N ASP A 152 6.33 -1.52 -29.12
CA ASP A 152 5.36 -1.60 -28.04
C ASP A 152 5.87 -2.43 -26.86
N ALA A 153 5.21 -2.28 -25.73
CA ALA A 153 5.43 -3.10 -24.54
C ALA A 153 4.08 -3.53 -23.95
N GLU A 154 4.01 -4.77 -23.51
CA GLU A 154 2.85 -5.33 -22.82
C GLU A 154 3.25 -5.85 -21.45
N LEU A 155 2.39 -5.63 -20.46
CA LEU A 155 2.50 -6.20 -19.14
C LEU A 155 1.13 -6.73 -18.73
N THR A 156 1.04 -8.00 -18.34
CA THR A 156 -0.21 -8.64 -17.93
C THR A 156 -0.03 -9.38 -16.62
N VAL A 157 -0.99 -9.23 -15.74
CA VAL A 157 -1.14 -9.99 -14.48
C VAL A 157 -2.27 -10.99 -14.64
N ASP A 158 -2.02 -12.22 -14.28
CA ASP A 158 -3.01 -13.31 -14.19
C ASP A 158 -3.00 -13.87 -12.77
N TYR A 159 -4.18 -14.01 -12.16
CA TYR A 159 -4.36 -14.67 -10.87
C TYR A 159 -5.47 -15.72 -10.99
N VAL A 160 -5.18 -16.95 -10.60
CA VAL A 160 -6.12 -18.06 -10.58
C VAL A 160 -6.14 -18.66 -9.17
N ASN A 161 -7.31 -18.77 -8.57
CA ASN A 161 -7.50 -19.34 -7.24
C ASN A 161 -7.40 -20.89 -7.25
N GLY A 162 -7.44 -21.51 -6.07
CA GLY A 162 -7.38 -22.97 -5.91
C GLY A 162 -8.57 -23.73 -6.50
N LYS A 163 -9.65 -23.05 -6.87
CA LYS A 163 -10.82 -23.63 -7.56
C LYS A 163 -10.68 -23.57 -9.08
N GLY A 164 -9.59 -23.01 -9.61
CA GLY A 164 -9.37 -22.82 -11.03
C GLY A 164 -10.11 -21.61 -11.63
N GLN A 165 -10.61 -20.72 -10.82
CA GLN A 165 -11.32 -19.51 -11.25
C GLN A 165 -10.31 -18.37 -11.42
N THR A 166 -10.40 -17.64 -12.54
CA THR A 166 -9.59 -16.44 -12.79
C THR A 166 -10.14 -15.28 -11.99
N GLY A 167 -9.37 -14.80 -11.03
CA GLY A 167 -9.72 -13.64 -10.21
C GLY A 167 -9.18 -12.32 -10.75
N VAL A 168 -8.03 -12.38 -11.45
CA VAL A 168 -7.46 -11.23 -12.16
C VAL A 168 -6.93 -11.70 -13.51
N LEU A 169 -7.27 -10.98 -14.56
CA LEU A 169 -6.62 -11.01 -15.86
C LEU A 169 -6.64 -9.58 -16.39
N PHE A 170 -5.56 -8.87 -16.19
CA PHE A 170 -5.47 -7.45 -16.45
C PHE A 170 -4.07 -7.08 -16.88
N GLY A 171 -3.96 -6.12 -17.78
CA GLY A 171 -2.65 -5.66 -18.22
C GLY A 171 -2.72 -4.32 -18.93
N ILE A 172 -1.55 -3.88 -19.39
CA ILE A 172 -1.36 -2.61 -20.09
C ILE A 172 -0.51 -2.89 -21.33
N ASN A 173 -0.95 -2.38 -22.47
CA ASN A 173 -0.15 -2.23 -23.68
C ASN A 173 0.30 -0.77 -23.80
N ALA A 174 1.58 -0.53 -23.98
CA ALA A 174 2.19 0.79 -24.13
C ALA A 174 2.81 0.93 -25.51
N ARG A 175 2.41 1.97 -26.28
CA ARG A 175 2.94 2.26 -27.61
C ARG A 175 3.43 3.70 -27.72
N PRO A 176 4.68 3.94 -28.13
CA PRO A 176 5.14 5.27 -28.48
C PRO A 176 4.34 5.84 -29.65
N LEU A 177 3.97 7.10 -29.59
CA LEU A 177 3.40 7.85 -30.71
C LEU A 177 4.39 8.91 -31.16
N THR A 178 4.65 8.98 -32.46
CA THR A 178 5.46 10.00 -33.11
C THR A 178 4.59 11.13 -33.68
N GLU A 179 5.20 12.25 -34.05
CA GLU A 179 4.51 13.35 -34.76
C GLU A 179 3.81 12.83 -36.01
N GLY A 180 2.54 13.18 -36.19
CA GLY A 180 1.70 12.74 -37.33
C GLY A 180 0.38 12.10 -36.93
N HIS A 181 0.22 11.67 -35.69
CA HIS A 181 -1.04 11.08 -35.19
C HIS A 181 -1.99 12.07 -34.51
N GLY A 182 -1.83 13.38 -34.76
CA GLY A 182 -2.73 14.44 -34.27
C GLY A 182 -2.62 14.78 -32.78
N ARG A 183 -1.85 14.02 -31.99
CA ARG A 183 -1.64 14.22 -30.54
C ARG A 183 -0.19 14.56 -30.17
N GLY A 184 0.72 14.62 -31.15
CA GLY A 184 2.15 14.88 -30.92
C GLY A 184 2.92 13.69 -30.36
N ASN A 185 4.13 13.94 -29.83
CA ASN A 185 5.00 12.91 -29.30
C ASN A 185 4.58 12.47 -27.88
N GLY A 186 4.39 11.19 -27.67
CA GLY A 186 3.96 10.64 -26.39
C GLY A 186 3.96 9.12 -26.31
N VAL A 187 3.28 8.59 -25.33
CA VAL A 187 3.01 7.14 -25.16
C VAL A 187 1.51 6.95 -25.00
N LEU A 188 0.95 6.08 -25.80
CA LEU A 188 -0.43 5.62 -25.66
C LEU A 188 -0.46 4.34 -24.85
N LEU A 189 -1.25 4.32 -23.81
CA LEU A 189 -1.52 3.14 -23.00
C LEU A 189 -2.96 2.67 -23.26
N ASN A 190 -3.13 1.37 -23.42
CA ASN A 190 -4.43 0.72 -23.47
C ASN A 190 -4.47 -0.40 -22.45
N LEU A 191 -5.60 -0.60 -21.79
CA LEU A 191 -5.82 -1.75 -20.93
C LEU A 191 -6.07 -3.01 -21.78
N ILE A 192 -5.56 -4.14 -21.34
CA ILE A 192 -5.69 -5.43 -22.01
C ILE A 192 -6.05 -6.55 -21.02
N PRO A 193 -6.74 -7.62 -21.44
CA PRO A 193 -7.38 -7.81 -22.74
C PRO A 193 -8.58 -6.87 -22.96
N ALA A 194 -9.28 -6.98 -24.07
CA ALA A 194 -10.49 -6.20 -24.36
C ALA A 194 -11.60 -6.41 -23.32
N GLU A 195 -11.59 -7.52 -22.62
CA GLU A 195 -12.49 -7.86 -21.51
C GLU A 195 -11.63 -8.28 -20.31
N PRO A 196 -11.09 -7.31 -19.54
CA PRO A 196 -10.28 -7.61 -18.36
C PRO A 196 -11.12 -8.24 -17.24
N ILE A 197 -10.45 -9.02 -16.40
CA ILE A 197 -11.06 -9.60 -15.18
C ILE A 197 -10.37 -8.98 -13.97
N ILE A 198 -11.15 -8.41 -13.05
CA ILE A 198 -10.69 -7.83 -11.79
C ILE A 198 -11.64 -8.30 -10.68
N ALA A 199 -11.10 -8.83 -9.60
CA ALA A 199 -11.87 -9.38 -8.48
C ALA A 199 -12.96 -10.37 -8.95
N PHE A 200 -12.59 -11.33 -9.81
CA PHE A 200 -13.47 -12.35 -10.44
C PHE A 200 -14.57 -11.79 -11.36
N ARG A 201 -14.58 -10.49 -11.66
CA ARG A 201 -15.55 -9.84 -12.52
C ARG A 201 -14.94 -9.50 -13.86
N LYS A 202 -15.73 -9.78 -14.89
CA LYS A 202 -15.42 -9.41 -16.27
C LYS A 202 -15.91 -7.98 -16.51
N PHE A 203 -15.08 -7.17 -17.14
CA PHE A 203 -15.39 -5.80 -17.50
C PHE A 203 -15.53 -5.64 -19.00
N HIS A 204 -16.34 -4.67 -19.38
CA HIS A 204 -16.53 -4.22 -20.76
C HIS A 204 -16.23 -2.73 -20.84
N PHE A 205 -15.51 -2.32 -21.87
CA PHE A 205 -15.25 -0.91 -22.12
C PHE A 205 -16.39 -0.27 -22.90
N ALA A 206 -16.78 0.95 -22.52
CA ALA A 206 -17.63 1.78 -23.35
C ALA A 206 -16.90 2.15 -24.67
N ASP A 207 -17.65 2.47 -25.72
CA ASP A 207 -17.08 2.76 -27.05
C ASP A 207 -16.01 3.85 -27.01
N ASN A 208 -14.85 3.59 -27.57
CA ASN A 208 -13.70 4.51 -27.65
C ASN A 208 -13.13 4.96 -26.28
N SER A 209 -13.34 4.20 -25.22
CA SER A 209 -12.99 4.55 -23.84
C SER A 209 -11.93 3.63 -23.24
N ASN A 210 -10.89 3.31 -23.92
CA ASN A 210 -9.80 2.49 -23.39
C ASN A 210 -8.45 3.06 -23.80
N TRP A 211 -8.11 4.24 -23.27
CA TRP A 211 -6.82 4.81 -23.55
C TRP A 211 -6.38 5.83 -22.49
N ILE A 212 -5.06 5.88 -22.25
CA ILE A 212 -4.36 6.94 -21.52
C ILE A 212 -3.23 7.42 -22.42
N TYR A 213 -3.12 8.71 -22.62
CA TYR A 213 -2.09 9.33 -23.43
C TYR A 213 -1.14 10.15 -22.56
N LEU A 214 0.12 9.74 -22.51
CA LEU A 214 1.19 10.43 -21.81
C LEU A 214 1.98 11.27 -22.82
N HIS A 215 1.77 12.56 -22.82
CA HIS A 215 2.46 13.49 -23.71
C HIS A 215 3.90 13.77 -23.21
N LYS A 216 4.83 14.07 -24.15
CA LYS A 216 6.23 14.38 -23.83
C LYS A 216 6.42 15.57 -22.86
N ASN A 217 5.52 16.54 -22.85
CA ASN A 217 5.52 17.70 -21.96
C ASN A 217 4.86 17.44 -20.59
N MET A 218 4.74 16.20 -20.19
CA MET A 218 4.12 15.75 -18.93
C MET A 218 2.58 15.91 -18.86
N ARG A 219 1.92 16.30 -19.94
CA ARG A 219 0.45 16.27 -19.99
C ARG A 219 -0.06 14.83 -20.08
N VAL A 220 -1.08 14.55 -19.29
CA VAL A 220 -1.78 13.26 -19.29
C VAL A 220 -3.22 13.47 -19.70
N TYR A 221 -3.67 12.71 -20.66
CA TYR A 221 -5.06 12.62 -21.04
C TYR A 221 -5.53 11.18 -20.89
N ALA A 222 -6.68 10.96 -20.29
CA ALA A 222 -7.23 9.65 -20.07
C ALA A 222 -8.70 9.60 -20.51
N ASN A 223 -9.11 8.44 -20.99
CA ASN A 223 -10.51 8.10 -21.20
C ASN A 223 -10.63 6.57 -21.04
N ILE A 224 -10.78 6.16 -19.81
CA ILE A 224 -11.12 4.79 -19.42
C ILE A 224 -12.54 4.83 -18.87
N ASP A 225 -13.39 3.99 -19.40
CA ASP A 225 -14.76 3.78 -18.88
C ASP A 225 -15.09 2.31 -19.06
N MET A 226 -15.15 1.58 -17.95
CA MET A 226 -15.40 0.17 -17.95
C MET A 226 -16.37 -0.23 -16.84
N ASP A 227 -17.32 -1.08 -17.19
CA ASP A 227 -18.35 -1.58 -16.29
C ASP A 227 -18.36 -3.10 -16.29
N SER A 228 -18.74 -3.70 -15.17
CA SER A 228 -19.10 -5.12 -15.06
C SER A 228 -20.61 -5.32 -15.11
N ASP A 229 -21.05 -6.53 -15.42
CA ASP A 229 -22.48 -6.88 -15.53
C ASP A 229 -23.28 -6.63 -14.23
N ASP A 230 -22.63 -6.58 -13.07
CA ASP A 230 -23.24 -6.36 -11.76
C ASP A 230 -23.10 -4.93 -11.23
N GLY A 231 -22.64 -4.01 -12.07
CA GLY A 231 -22.62 -2.58 -11.80
C GLY A 231 -21.37 -2.07 -11.04
N LEU A 232 -20.33 -2.90 -10.89
CA LEU A 232 -19.00 -2.38 -10.53
C LEU A 232 -18.47 -1.58 -11.72
N CYS A 233 -18.14 -0.31 -11.52
CA CYS A 233 -17.57 0.52 -12.57
C CYS A 233 -16.24 1.13 -12.17
N PHE A 234 -15.39 1.34 -13.16
CA PHE A 234 -14.16 2.13 -13.06
C PHE A 234 -14.11 3.15 -14.20
N ARG A 235 -13.98 4.40 -13.86
CA ARG A 235 -13.81 5.51 -14.79
C ARG A 235 -12.56 6.30 -14.48
N MET A 236 -11.85 6.70 -15.51
CA MET A 236 -10.70 7.60 -15.43
C MET A 236 -10.76 8.51 -16.64
N GLN A 237 -11.12 9.77 -16.43
CA GLN A 237 -11.38 10.71 -17.52
C GLN A 237 -10.70 12.04 -17.29
N SER A 238 -10.06 12.57 -18.34
CA SER A 238 -9.54 13.92 -18.32
C SER A 238 -10.62 14.92 -18.72
N ASP A 239 -10.61 16.09 -18.06
CA ASP A 239 -11.44 17.21 -18.49
C ASP A 239 -10.95 17.72 -19.85
N LYS A 240 -11.79 17.58 -20.88
CA LYS A 240 -11.49 17.99 -22.26
C LYS A 240 -11.48 19.49 -22.45
N ASN A 241 -12.10 20.25 -21.53
CA ASN A 241 -12.24 21.69 -21.61
C ASN A 241 -11.07 22.41 -20.92
N ASP A 242 -10.33 21.72 -20.06
CA ASP A 242 -9.18 22.28 -19.38
C ASP A 242 -7.94 22.25 -20.29
N THR A 243 -7.54 23.42 -20.77
CA THR A 243 -6.35 23.60 -21.61
C THR A 243 -5.15 24.18 -20.85
N LEU A 244 -5.35 24.56 -19.58
CA LEU A 244 -4.34 25.24 -18.76
C LEU A 244 -3.54 24.27 -17.90
N SER A 245 -4.18 23.25 -17.37
CA SER A 245 -3.54 22.25 -16.51
C SER A 245 -2.68 21.29 -17.34
N LEU A 246 -1.62 20.80 -16.72
CA LEU A 246 -0.84 19.66 -17.24
C LEU A 246 -1.65 18.36 -17.14
N GLN A 247 -2.41 18.25 -16.06
CA GLN A 247 -3.29 17.12 -15.80
C GLN A 247 -4.54 17.62 -15.11
N ASN A 248 -5.70 17.17 -15.55
CA ASN A 248 -6.99 17.35 -14.89
C ASN A 248 -7.76 16.06 -15.11
N ILE A 249 -7.73 15.18 -14.12
CA ILE A 249 -8.19 13.80 -14.24
C ILE A 249 -9.17 13.51 -13.11
N ASN A 250 -10.34 13.04 -13.46
CA ASN A 250 -11.30 12.45 -12.55
C ASN A 250 -11.18 10.92 -12.58
N VAL A 251 -11.16 10.31 -11.40
CA VAL A 251 -11.12 8.85 -11.22
C VAL A 251 -12.31 8.45 -10.34
N GLU A 252 -13.10 7.51 -10.80
CA GLU A 252 -14.24 6.94 -10.07
C GLU A 252 -14.12 5.42 -10.02
N LEU A 253 -14.32 4.86 -8.85
CA LEU A 253 -14.50 3.43 -8.64
C LEU A 253 -15.76 3.23 -7.81
N SER A 254 -16.73 2.51 -8.31
CA SER A 254 -18.02 2.33 -7.63
C SER A 254 -18.33 0.85 -7.42
N ARG A 255 -18.85 0.52 -6.22
CA ARG A 255 -19.44 -0.77 -5.88
C ARG A 255 -18.47 -1.96 -5.90
N LEU A 256 -17.17 -1.73 -5.57
CA LEU A 256 -16.22 -2.82 -5.40
C LEU A 256 -16.52 -3.63 -4.13
N ARG A 257 -16.75 -4.91 -4.27
CA ARG A 257 -16.92 -5.82 -3.14
C ARG A 257 -15.56 -6.21 -2.55
N LEU A 258 -15.34 -5.84 -1.29
CA LEU A 258 -14.06 -6.08 -0.62
C LEU A 258 -13.79 -7.57 -0.36
N ASP A 259 -14.83 -8.39 -0.16
CA ASP A 259 -14.67 -9.83 0.00
C ASP A 259 -14.03 -10.50 -1.23
N GLU A 260 -14.38 -10.04 -2.42
CA GLU A 260 -13.81 -10.56 -3.66
C GLU A 260 -12.38 -10.06 -3.91
N LEU A 261 -12.10 -8.81 -3.51
CA LEU A 261 -10.72 -8.30 -3.54
C LEU A 261 -9.81 -9.11 -2.61
N THR A 262 -10.28 -9.44 -1.41
CA THR A 262 -9.49 -10.24 -0.45
C THR A 262 -9.32 -11.70 -0.88
N GLU A 263 -10.19 -12.23 -1.74
CA GLU A 263 -9.98 -13.55 -2.35
C GLU A 263 -8.83 -13.59 -3.36
N VAL A 264 -8.53 -12.47 -4.05
CA VAL A 264 -7.37 -12.37 -4.96
C VAL A 264 -6.08 -11.93 -4.25
N LEU A 265 -6.20 -11.51 -2.99
CA LEU A 265 -5.10 -11.11 -2.10
C LEU A 265 -5.11 -11.96 -0.83
N PRO A 266 -4.81 -13.25 -0.92
CA PRO A 266 -5.13 -14.23 0.12
C PRO A 266 -4.42 -14.02 1.48
N TYR A 267 -3.38 -13.20 1.52
CA TYR A 267 -2.65 -12.87 2.76
C TYR A 267 -3.10 -11.57 3.42
N MET A 268 -4.09 -10.89 2.85
CA MET A 268 -4.72 -9.74 3.49
C MET A 268 -5.75 -10.19 4.55
N PRO A 269 -6.02 -9.35 5.57
CA PRO A 269 -7.14 -9.57 6.48
C PRO A 269 -8.45 -9.70 5.70
N ARG A 270 -9.37 -10.51 6.21
CA ARG A 270 -10.69 -10.67 5.58
C ARG A 270 -11.51 -9.41 5.76
N LEU A 271 -11.76 -8.73 4.66
CA LEU A 271 -12.63 -7.56 4.60
C LEU A 271 -13.92 -7.93 3.86
N THR A 272 -15.05 -7.40 4.29
CA THR A 272 -16.28 -7.36 3.51
C THR A 272 -16.87 -5.97 3.53
N GLY A 273 -17.69 -5.64 2.58
CA GLY A 273 -18.32 -4.34 2.40
C GLY A 273 -18.30 -3.91 0.95
N LEU A 274 -19.01 -2.83 0.67
CA LEU A 274 -19.10 -2.25 -0.67
C LEU A 274 -18.31 -0.95 -0.69
N PHE A 275 -17.15 -0.97 -1.35
CA PHE A 275 -16.25 0.17 -1.47
C PHE A 275 -16.57 1.00 -2.71
N SER A 276 -16.64 2.31 -2.54
CA SER A 276 -16.69 3.28 -3.63
C SER A 276 -15.73 4.44 -3.33
N ALA A 277 -15.13 4.99 -4.38
CA ALA A 277 -14.22 6.13 -4.26
C ALA A 277 -14.30 7.01 -5.50
N GLU A 278 -14.14 8.32 -5.29
CA GLU A 278 -13.98 9.30 -6.34
C GLU A 278 -12.78 10.21 -6.02
N ALA A 279 -12.01 10.58 -7.01
CA ALA A 279 -10.90 11.50 -6.85
C ALA A 279 -10.76 12.40 -8.07
N ASN A 280 -10.50 13.68 -7.83
CA ASN A 280 -10.12 14.63 -8.85
C ASN A 280 -8.68 15.12 -8.61
N TYR A 281 -7.85 15.06 -9.63
CA TYR A 281 -6.44 15.42 -9.60
C TYR A 281 -6.17 16.48 -10.64
N ILE A 282 -5.77 17.68 -10.19
CA ILE A 282 -5.43 18.82 -11.07
C ILE A 282 -4.00 19.23 -10.80
N GLN A 283 -3.16 19.19 -11.82
CA GLN A 283 -1.78 19.65 -11.76
C GLN A 283 -1.54 20.73 -12.82
N THR A 284 -1.02 21.86 -12.39
CA THR A 284 -0.48 22.90 -13.26
C THR A 284 1.05 22.87 -13.24
N ALA A 285 1.70 23.82 -13.94
CA ALA A 285 3.16 23.94 -13.87
C ALA A 285 3.69 24.31 -12.46
N THR A 286 2.86 24.91 -11.61
CA THR A 286 3.26 25.50 -10.32
C THR A 286 2.44 25.01 -9.13
N SER A 287 1.36 24.30 -9.36
CA SER A 287 0.45 23.91 -8.27
C SER A 287 -0.14 22.52 -8.48
N LEU A 288 -0.51 21.90 -7.35
CA LEU A 288 -1.20 20.63 -7.28
C LEU A 288 -2.46 20.79 -6.42
N GLN A 289 -3.60 20.37 -6.95
CA GLN A 289 -4.86 20.24 -6.22
C GLN A 289 -5.34 18.80 -6.33
N VAL A 290 -5.79 18.24 -5.20
CA VAL A 290 -6.39 16.90 -5.13
C VAL A 290 -7.63 16.97 -4.28
N SER A 291 -8.72 16.35 -4.73
CA SER A 291 -9.92 16.11 -3.94
C SER A 291 -10.25 14.62 -4.06
N ALA A 292 -10.50 13.96 -2.96
CA ALA A 292 -10.83 12.54 -2.96
C ALA A 292 -11.86 12.22 -1.87
N GLU A 293 -12.80 11.36 -2.21
CA GLU A 293 -13.79 10.80 -1.29
C GLU A 293 -13.79 9.27 -1.45
N ALA A 294 -13.92 8.57 -0.34
CA ALA A 294 -14.04 7.12 -0.33
C ALA A 294 -15.00 6.69 0.76
N ASN A 295 -15.83 5.68 0.48
CA ASN A 295 -16.74 5.11 1.44
C ASN A 295 -16.75 3.57 1.38
N VAL A 296 -17.08 2.95 2.49
CA VAL A 296 -17.33 1.51 2.59
C VAL A 296 -18.63 1.29 3.35
N GLU A 297 -19.61 0.76 2.66
CA GLU A 297 -20.86 0.35 3.28
C GLU A 297 -20.71 -1.04 3.92
N LYS A 298 -21.23 -1.21 5.14
CA LYS A 298 -21.25 -2.47 5.90
C LYS A 298 -19.88 -3.14 6.00
N LEU A 299 -18.85 -2.32 6.32
CA LEU A 299 -17.51 -2.83 6.51
C LEU A 299 -17.47 -3.85 7.64
N THR A 300 -16.86 -5.00 7.39
CA THR A 300 -16.40 -5.92 8.43
C THR A 300 -14.91 -6.16 8.30
N TYR A 301 -14.23 -6.33 9.43
CA TYR A 301 -12.83 -6.71 9.54
C TYR A 301 -12.73 -8.03 10.30
N GLU A 302 -12.12 -9.06 9.71
CA GLU A 302 -12.00 -10.42 10.31
C GLU A 302 -13.35 -10.93 10.88
N ARG A 303 -14.47 -10.69 10.14
CA ARG A 303 -15.86 -11.01 10.51
C ARG A 303 -16.45 -10.15 11.65
N GLN A 304 -15.72 -9.18 12.18
CA GLN A 304 -16.24 -8.24 13.16
C GLN A 304 -16.85 -7.02 12.44
N PRO A 305 -18.05 -6.59 12.79
CA PRO A 305 -18.67 -5.42 12.18
C PRO A 305 -17.93 -4.16 12.58
N VAL A 306 -17.59 -3.32 11.61
CA VAL A 306 -17.09 -1.96 11.81
C VAL A 306 -18.23 -0.96 11.65
N GLY A 307 -19.01 -1.03 10.58
CA GLY A 307 -20.10 -0.12 10.21
C GLY A 307 -19.89 0.51 8.84
N ASP A 308 -20.67 1.54 8.55
CA ASP A 308 -20.51 2.35 7.35
C ASP A 308 -19.49 3.44 7.64
N ILE A 309 -18.42 3.50 6.84
CA ILE A 309 -17.35 4.50 7.01
C ILE A 309 -17.14 5.29 5.74
N GLY A 310 -16.82 6.57 5.90
CA GLY A 310 -16.44 7.45 4.79
C GLY A 310 -15.25 8.32 5.16
N LEU A 311 -14.47 8.69 4.17
CA LEU A 311 -13.31 9.59 4.28
C LEU A 311 -13.31 10.54 3.10
N GLY A 312 -13.22 11.84 3.37
CA GLY A 312 -12.96 12.85 2.37
C GLY A 312 -11.69 13.61 2.66
N ALA A 313 -10.96 13.99 1.62
CA ALA A 313 -9.76 14.80 1.73
C ALA A 313 -9.64 15.75 0.53
N THR A 314 -9.30 17.01 0.82
CA THR A 314 -9.05 18.02 -0.21
C THR A 314 -7.74 18.72 0.08
N TRP A 315 -6.84 18.70 -0.89
CA TRP A 315 -5.57 19.40 -0.88
C TRP A 315 -5.60 20.54 -1.88
N LEU A 316 -5.43 21.77 -1.42
CA LEU A 316 -5.50 22.99 -2.24
C LEU A 316 -4.21 23.79 -2.14
N PRO A 317 -3.69 24.32 -3.26
CA PRO A 317 -2.61 25.27 -3.24
C PRO A 317 -3.10 26.64 -2.73
N GLY A 318 -2.30 27.27 -1.90
CA GLY A 318 -2.47 28.65 -1.46
C GLY A 318 -1.37 29.55 -1.98
N ASP A 319 -1.32 30.78 -1.46
CA ASP A 319 -0.30 31.75 -1.80
C ASP A 319 1.03 31.44 -1.07
N LYS A 320 2.17 31.84 -1.67
CA LYS A 320 3.50 31.85 -1.03
C LYS A 320 3.95 30.51 -0.43
N ASN A 321 3.83 29.42 -1.19
CA ASN A 321 4.19 28.06 -0.73
C ASN A 321 3.35 27.60 0.46
N THR A 322 2.11 28.01 0.52
CA THR A 322 1.13 27.51 1.48
C THR A 322 0.24 26.49 0.81
N HIS A 323 -0.14 25.45 1.54
CA HIS A 323 -1.10 24.43 1.12
C HIS A 323 -2.16 24.25 2.19
N TYR A 324 -3.39 24.05 1.77
CA TYR A 324 -4.52 23.76 2.65
C TYR A 324 -4.93 22.31 2.51
N LEU A 325 -5.18 21.67 3.62
CA LEU A 325 -5.71 20.31 3.72
C LEU A 325 -7.00 20.35 4.52
N ASN A 326 -8.10 19.90 3.92
CA ASN A 326 -9.35 19.67 4.63
C ASN A 326 -9.68 18.19 4.55
N THR A 327 -9.99 17.58 5.68
CA THR A 327 -10.38 16.17 5.75
C THR A 327 -11.58 15.99 6.66
N TYR A 328 -12.40 15.00 6.35
CA TYR A 328 -13.47 14.59 7.23
C TYR A 328 -13.56 13.05 7.26
N PHE A 329 -14.08 12.53 8.34
CA PHE A 329 -14.37 11.13 8.50
C PHE A 329 -15.83 10.96 8.96
N THR A 330 -16.55 10.07 8.28
CA THR A 330 -17.95 9.76 8.61
C THR A 330 -18.07 8.34 9.16
N TYR A 331 -19.03 8.18 10.05
CA TYR A 331 -19.45 6.89 10.57
C TYR A 331 -20.98 6.81 10.57
N ASP A 332 -21.55 5.75 9.97
CA ASP A 332 -23.00 5.58 9.78
C ASP A 332 -23.63 6.83 9.12
N ASN A 333 -22.93 7.44 8.14
CA ASN A 333 -23.29 8.67 7.39
C ASN A 333 -23.29 9.98 8.22
N GLU A 334 -22.81 9.97 9.45
CA GLU A 334 -22.60 11.17 10.26
C GLU A 334 -21.12 11.54 10.26
N GLU A 335 -20.81 12.84 10.15
CA GLU A 335 -19.45 13.35 10.24
C GLU A 335 -19.04 13.35 11.72
N VAL A 336 -18.07 12.50 12.06
CA VAL A 336 -17.59 12.29 13.44
C VAL A 336 -16.20 12.84 13.70
N MET A 337 -15.48 13.22 12.64
CA MET A 337 -14.18 13.88 12.73
C MET A 337 -13.93 14.78 11.53
N THR A 338 -13.40 15.97 11.80
CA THR A 338 -12.82 16.86 10.79
C THR A 338 -11.38 17.20 11.13
N ALA A 339 -10.58 17.52 10.12
CA ALA A 339 -9.28 18.13 10.31
C ALA A 339 -8.97 19.13 9.19
N ASP A 340 -8.68 20.35 9.59
CA ASP A 340 -8.28 21.46 8.73
C ASP A 340 -6.82 21.77 8.94
N GLY A 341 -6.02 21.69 7.89
CA GLY A 341 -4.59 21.82 7.94
C GLY A 341 -4.06 22.93 7.04
N ILE A 342 -3.01 23.60 7.50
CA ILE A 342 -2.22 24.55 6.73
C ILE A 342 -0.77 24.11 6.78
N LEU A 343 -0.19 23.81 5.64
CA LEU A 343 1.23 23.55 5.49
C LEU A 343 1.89 24.75 4.81
N THR A 344 2.89 25.32 5.45
CA THR A 344 3.63 26.47 4.89
C THR A 344 5.10 26.17 4.82
N GLN A 345 5.71 26.33 3.64
CA GLN A 345 7.15 26.22 3.46
C GLN A 345 7.77 27.62 3.48
N LYS A 346 8.56 27.92 4.51
CA LYS A 346 9.26 29.20 4.66
C LYS A 346 10.74 28.99 4.96
N ASN A 347 11.60 29.59 4.13
CA ASN A 347 13.07 29.50 4.30
C ASN A 347 13.62 28.07 4.39
N GLY A 348 13.05 27.14 3.63
CA GLY A 348 13.44 25.73 3.64
C GLY A 348 13.02 24.95 4.90
N LYS A 349 12.11 25.51 5.70
CA LYS A 349 11.47 24.83 6.83
C LYS A 349 10.00 24.71 6.59
N ASP A 350 9.48 23.51 6.80
CA ASP A 350 8.06 23.22 6.71
C ASP A 350 7.41 23.41 8.09
N THR A 351 6.35 24.21 8.13
CA THR A 351 5.52 24.41 9.32
C THR A 351 4.11 23.91 9.06
N LEU A 352 3.55 23.30 10.07
CA LEU A 352 2.22 22.70 10.05
C LEU A 352 1.33 23.41 11.07
N GLU A 353 0.07 23.64 10.69
CA GLU A 353 -1.01 24.01 11.58
C GLU A 353 -2.20 23.13 11.22
N VAL A 354 -2.68 22.30 12.15
CA VAL A 354 -3.83 21.40 11.96
C VAL A 354 -4.78 21.54 13.12
N SER A 355 -6.03 21.83 12.82
CA SER A 355 -7.14 21.82 13.78
C SER A 355 -7.99 20.59 13.51
N THR A 356 -8.10 19.70 14.49
CA THR A 356 -8.99 18.54 14.43
C THR A 356 -10.16 18.74 15.37
N ARG A 357 -11.31 18.22 14.97
CA ARG A 357 -12.53 18.22 15.79
C ARG A 357 -13.14 16.83 15.78
N PHE A 358 -13.52 16.34 16.95
CA PHE A 358 -14.23 15.10 17.15
C PHE A 358 -15.64 15.42 17.65
N GLU A 359 -16.66 14.88 16.99
CA GLU A 359 -18.07 15.00 17.37
C GLU A 359 -18.68 13.61 17.41
N HIS A 360 -18.94 13.12 18.62
CA HIS A 360 -19.50 11.77 18.85
C HIS A 360 -18.72 10.66 18.10
N TYR A 361 -17.37 10.76 18.11
CA TYR A 361 -16.52 9.76 17.45
C TYR A 361 -16.63 8.40 18.15
N PRO A 362 -17.22 7.36 17.52
CA PRO A 362 -17.65 6.17 18.22
C PRO A 362 -16.48 5.20 18.48
N LEU A 363 -16.13 5.00 19.74
CA LEU A 363 -15.07 4.06 20.13
C LEU A 363 -15.40 2.59 19.83
N LYS A 364 -16.68 2.25 19.66
CA LYS A 364 -17.10 0.89 19.30
C LYS A 364 -16.46 0.37 18.00
N MET A 365 -16.05 1.24 17.07
CA MET A 365 -15.34 0.86 15.85
C MET A 365 -14.03 0.13 16.15
N ALA A 366 -13.31 0.54 17.20
CA ALA A 366 -12.05 -0.06 17.59
C ALA A 366 -12.18 -1.55 17.94
N ASN A 367 -13.36 -1.99 18.37
CA ASN A 367 -13.58 -3.39 18.80
C ASN A 367 -13.32 -4.41 17.69
N ALA A 368 -13.54 -4.03 16.44
CA ALA A 368 -13.30 -4.92 15.31
C ALA A 368 -11.82 -5.27 15.12
N PHE A 369 -10.92 -4.42 15.59
CA PHE A 369 -9.47 -4.56 15.44
C PHE A 369 -8.78 -5.17 16.65
N ILE A 370 -9.53 -5.49 17.72
CA ILE A 370 -8.98 -6.04 18.95
C ILE A 370 -8.98 -7.57 18.88
N PRO A 371 -7.79 -8.21 18.92
CA PRO A 371 -7.68 -9.66 18.89
C PRO A 371 -8.48 -10.31 20.04
N ASP A 372 -9.20 -11.39 19.71
CA ASP A 372 -10.00 -12.19 20.66
C ASP A 372 -10.99 -11.39 21.51
N GLN A 373 -11.27 -10.14 21.12
CA GLN A 373 -12.13 -9.23 21.87
C GLN A 373 -11.76 -9.17 23.37
N THR A 374 -10.48 -9.11 23.65
CA THR A 374 -9.94 -9.07 25.03
C THR A 374 -10.45 -7.86 25.79
N VAL A 375 -10.75 -6.77 25.09
CA VAL A 375 -11.44 -5.57 25.59
C VAL A 375 -12.55 -5.18 24.61
N ALA A 376 -13.60 -4.53 25.13
CA ALA A 376 -14.67 -3.97 24.32
C ALA A 376 -14.97 -2.54 24.78
N PHE A 377 -14.90 -1.61 23.82
CA PHE A 377 -15.18 -0.19 24.03
C PHE A 377 -16.64 0.14 23.71
N THR A 378 -17.22 1.09 24.47
CA THR A 378 -18.49 1.77 24.16
C THR A 378 -18.34 3.26 24.45
N GLY A 379 -19.28 4.07 23.98
CA GLY A 379 -19.26 5.52 24.13
C GLY A 379 -18.46 6.22 23.05
N ASP A 380 -18.38 7.52 23.14
CA ASP A 380 -17.90 8.38 22.07
C ASP A 380 -16.79 9.33 22.57
N ILE A 381 -16.00 9.83 21.64
CA ILE A 381 -15.00 10.88 21.89
C ILE A 381 -15.50 12.19 21.30
N ASP A 382 -15.50 13.25 22.12
CA ASP A 382 -15.72 14.63 21.71
C ASP A 382 -14.48 15.48 21.99
N GLY A 383 -14.39 16.66 21.36
CA GLY A 383 -13.31 17.60 21.63
C GLY A 383 -12.51 17.97 20.39
N GLY A 384 -11.30 18.46 20.59
CA GLY A 384 -10.45 18.87 19.49
C GLY A 384 -8.98 19.00 19.84
N LEU A 385 -8.15 18.88 18.82
CA LEU A 385 -6.71 19.03 18.93
C LEU A 385 -6.23 20.08 17.93
N TYR A 386 -5.33 20.95 18.38
CA TYR A 386 -4.59 21.85 17.54
C TYR A 386 -3.12 21.49 17.56
N ILE A 387 -2.60 21.12 16.40
CA ILE A 387 -1.21 20.70 16.20
C ILE A 387 -0.53 21.77 15.37
N TYR A 388 0.61 22.30 15.82
CA TYR A 388 1.27 23.39 15.13
C TYR A 388 2.80 23.33 15.29
N GLY A 389 3.51 24.06 14.43
CA GLY A 389 4.93 24.26 14.48
C GLY A 389 5.70 23.52 13.40
N SER A 390 6.95 23.16 13.66
CA SER A 390 7.79 22.42 12.72
C SER A 390 7.34 20.97 12.58
N LEU A 391 7.39 20.41 11.37
CA LEU A 391 7.11 18.98 11.15
C LEU A 391 7.99 18.04 11.98
N ASP A 392 9.23 18.44 12.27
CA ASP A 392 10.16 17.63 13.08
C ASP A 392 9.79 17.61 14.57
N LYS A 393 9.16 18.67 15.08
CA LYS A 393 8.80 18.85 16.49
C LYS A 393 7.49 19.59 16.61
N PRO A 394 6.37 18.97 16.27
CA PRO A 394 5.06 19.61 16.40
C PRO A 394 4.70 19.82 17.87
N GLN A 395 4.02 20.90 18.14
CA GLN A 395 3.37 21.16 19.41
C GLN A 395 1.89 20.84 19.30
N MET A 396 1.31 20.38 20.40
CA MET A 396 -0.09 19.98 20.44
C MET A 396 -0.76 20.54 21.69
N HIS A 397 -1.97 21.10 21.50
CA HIS A 397 -2.87 21.42 22.59
C HIS A 397 -4.32 21.13 22.19
N GLY A 398 -5.18 21.01 23.20
CA GLY A 398 -6.60 20.73 23.01
C GLY A 398 -7.22 20.06 24.22
N ASP A 399 -8.39 19.52 24.02
CA ASP A 399 -9.10 18.75 25.04
C ASP A 399 -9.87 17.60 24.39
N ILE A 400 -9.98 16.52 25.15
CA ILE A 400 -10.71 15.31 24.76
C ILE A 400 -11.69 14.98 25.89
N VAL A 401 -12.94 14.81 25.54
CA VAL A 401 -14.01 14.35 26.42
C VAL A 401 -14.36 12.91 26.05
N LEU A 402 -14.42 12.05 27.07
CA LEU A 402 -14.85 10.65 26.92
C LEU A 402 -16.33 10.58 27.27
N ASP A 403 -17.23 10.82 26.28
CA ASP A 403 -18.66 10.81 26.54
C ASP A 403 -19.18 9.39 26.69
N SER A 404 -19.67 9.09 27.90
CA SER A 404 -20.25 7.78 28.24
C SER A 404 -19.34 6.59 27.91
N VAL A 405 -18.03 6.83 27.86
CA VAL A 405 -17.06 5.80 27.49
C VAL A 405 -16.94 4.75 28.57
N SER A 406 -17.01 3.49 28.18
CA SER A 406 -16.64 2.36 29.02
C SER A 406 -15.80 1.34 28.29
N VAL A 407 -15.01 0.59 29.06
CA VAL A 407 -14.20 -0.54 28.61
C VAL A 407 -14.57 -1.77 29.40
N TYR A 408 -15.02 -2.81 28.72
CA TYR A 408 -15.17 -4.14 29.33
C TYR A 408 -13.88 -4.93 29.08
N ALA A 409 -13.17 -5.28 30.14
CA ALA A 409 -11.98 -6.12 30.10
C ALA A 409 -12.37 -7.58 30.38
N ARG A 410 -12.36 -8.43 29.34
CA ARG A 410 -12.82 -9.83 29.44
C ARG A 410 -12.03 -10.63 30.49
N GLN A 411 -10.72 -10.49 30.53
CA GLN A 411 -9.85 -11.21 31.48
C GLN A 411 -10.09 -10.77 32.93
N ALA A 412 -10.44 -9.50 33.16
CA ALA A 412 -10.76 -8.97 34.47
C ALA A 412 -12.22 -9.26 34.87
N GLY A 413 -13.09 -9.64 33.91
CA GLY A 413 -14.52 -9.80 34.13
C GLY A 413 -15.22 -8.48 34.54
N ALA A 414 -14.56 -7.34 34.37
CA ALA A 414 -14.97 -6.04 34.88
C ALA A 414 -15.20 -5.02 33.75
N ARG A 415 -16.14 -4.10 34.02
CA ARG A 415 -16.38 -2.93 33.19
C ARG A 415 -15.90 -1.69 33.91
N TYR A 416 -15.18 -0.85 33.21
CA TYR A 416 -14.63 0.41 33.68
C TYR A 416 -15.29 1.54 32.93
N TRP A 417 -15.89 2.51 33.65
CA TRP A 417 -16.51 3.73 33.11
C TRP A 417 -15.57 4.90 33.34
N PHE A 418 -15.37 5.70 32.34
CA PHE A 418 -14.51 6.87 32.43
C PHE A 418 -15.28 8.14 32.78
N ASP A 419 -14.59 9.06 33.39
CA ASP A 419 -15.11 10.40 33.68
C ASP A 419 -15.37 11.17 32.39
N ASN A 420 -16.45 11.92 32.34
CA ASN A 420 -16.77 12.80 31.20
C ASN A 420 -16.06 14.16 31.29
N ARG A 421 -15.20 14.39 32.30
CA ARG A 421 -14.41 15.61 32.36
C ARG A 421 -13.37 15.65 31.24
N PRO A 422 -13.09 16.84 30.67
CA PRO A 422 -12.09 16.98 29.64
C PRO A 422 -10.70 16.56 30.14
N VAL A 423 -10.03 15.70 29.36
CA VAL A 423 -8.60 15.46 29.51
C VAL A 423 -7.89 16.49 28.65
N GLN A 424 -7.15 17.39 29.29
CA GLN A 424 -6.47 18.48 28.61
C GLN A 424 -5.13 18.05 28.04
N ILE A 425 -4.83 18.57 26.87
CA ILE A 425 -3.51 18.45 26.23
C ILE A 425 -2.94 19.85 26.11
N LYS A 426 -1.79 20.09 26.75
CA LYS A 426 -1.10 21.37 26.71
C LYS A 426 0.39 21.17 26.57
N ASP A 427 0.98 21.84 25.57
CA ASP A 427 2.43 21.80 25.31
C ASP A 427 2.99 20.35 25.25
N ASN A 428 2.29 19.48 24.53
CA ASN A 428 2.60 18.05 24.42
C ASN A 428 2.57 17.31 25.77
N GLN A 429 1.76 17.76 26.72
CA GLN A 429 1.50 17.11 28.00
C GLN A 429 0.01 16.79 28.12
N LEU A 430 -0.30 15.55 28.46
CA LEU A 430 -1.65 15.12 28.83
C LEU A 430 -1.84 15.43 30.32
N ILE A 431 -2.88 16.18 30.68
CA ILE A 431 -3.13 16.66 32.02
C ILE A 431 -4.40 16.00 32.54
N PHE A 432 -4.27 15.32 33.67
CA PHE A 432 -5.38 14.73 34.43
C PHE A 432 -5.62 15.56 35.68
N ASP A 433 -6.82 16.10 35.84
CA ASP A 433 -7.27 16.78 37.04
C ASP A 433 -8.28 15.89 37.77
N LYS A 434 -7.80 15.05 38.68
CA LYS A 434 -8.59 14.07 39.43
C LYS A 434 -9.53 13.25 38.53
N PHE A 435 -9.02 12.85 37.37
CA PHE A 435 -9.78 12.06 36.41
C PHE A 435 -10.19 10.72 37.03
N ALA A 436 -11.49 10.41 36.96
CA ALA A 436 -12.06 9.27 37.68
C ALA A 436 -12.38 8.11 36.73
N ILE A 437 -12.07 6.90 37.19
CA ILE A 437 -12.45 5.64 36.55
C ILE A 437 -13.32 4.86 37.52
N TYR A 438 -14.54 4.55 37.12
CA TYR A 438 -15.54 3.89 37.95
C TYR A 438 -15.66 2.40 37.59
N THR A 439 -16.02 1.62 38.59
CA THR A 439 -16.45 0.21 38.46
C THR A 439 -17.75 0.03 39.29
N THR A 440 -18.06 -1.19 39.64
CA THR A 440 -19.14 -1.51 40.59
C THR A 440 -18.82 -1.03 42.04
N SER A 441 -17.61 -0.57 42.31
CA SER A 441 -17.18 -0.01 43.59
C SER A 441 -17.81 1.34 43.89
N LYS A 442 -18.00 1.67 45.19
CA LYS A 442 -18.50 2.99 45.59
C LYS A 442 -17.52 4.12 45.30
N ASN A 443 -16.22 3.84 45.43
CA ASN A 443 -15.16 4.81 45.21
C ASN A 443 -14.54 4.64 43.87
N PRO A 444 -14.26 5.69 43.10
CA PRO A 444 -13.54 5.60 41.83
C PRO A 444 -12.03 5.40 42.05
N PHE A 445 -11.36 4.90 41.05
CA PHE A 445 -9.94 5.07 40.89
C PHE A 445 -9.69 6.45 40.30
N THR A 446 -8.88 7.27 40.94
CA THR A 446 -8.58 8.62 40.43
C THR A 446 -7.15 8.78 40.00
N ILE A 447 -6.98 9.52 38.93
CA ILE A 447 -5.71 9.89 38.35
C ILE A 447 -5.57 11.41 38.40
N ASP A 448 -4.48 11.89 38.99
CA ASP A 448 -4.14 13.30 39.04
C ASP A 448 -2.68 13.49 38.65
N GLY A 449 -2.40 14.46 37.75
CA GLY A 449 -1.04 14.72 37.30
C GLY A 449 -0.92 14.79 35.78
N LYS A 450 0.25 14.42 35.23
CA LYS A 450 0.52 14.61 33.82
C LYS A 450 1.39 13.52 33.21
N VAL A 451 1.18 13.31 31.93
CA VAL A 451 2.04 12.52 31.05
C VAL A 451 2.67 13.45 30.01
N ASP A 452 3.98 13.48 29.97
CA ASP A 452 4.76 14.33 29.07
C ASP A 452 5.25 13.51 27.87
N PHE A 453 4.83 13.85 26.68
CA PHE A 453 5.19 13.21 25.41
C PHE A 453 5.92 14.15 24.45
N ARG A 454 6.58 15.22 24.95
CA ARG A 454 7.47 16.08 24.15
C ARG A 454 8.61 15.27 23.52
N ASN A 455 9.00 14.18 24.14
CA ASN A 455 9.82 13.14 23.52
C ASN A 455 8.96 11.89 23.32
N MET A 456 8.46 11.70 22.10
CA MET A 456 7.59 10.57 21.73
C MET A 456 8.26 9.20 21.90
N GLU A 457 9.58 9.13 21.77
CA GLU A 457 10.32 7.87 21.97
C GLU A 457 10.44 7.47 23.44
N ARG A 458 10.38 8.45 24.35
CA ARG A 458 10.54 8.24 25.80
C ARG A 458 9.58 9.13 26.57
N PRO A 459 8.28 8.83 26.54
CA PRO A 459 7.30 9.56 27.34
C PRO A 459 7.59 9.39 28.85
N THR A 460 7.32 10.43 29.62
CA THR A 460 7.45 10.40 31.09
C THR A 460 6.13 10.71 31.75
N ALA A 461 5.84 10.06 32.87
CA ALA A 461 4.62 10.26 33.63
C ALA A 461 4.93 10.67 35.07
N ASN A 462 4.20 11.69 35.55
CA ASN A 462 4.15 12.08 36.96
C ASN A 462 2.69 12.09 37.38
N LEU A 463 2.24 10.99 37.97
CA LEU A 463 0.85 10.72 38.27
C LEU A 463 0.67 10.33 39.75
N ASN A 464 -0.31 10.94 40.39
CA ASN A 464 -0.85 10.49 41.67
C ASN A 464 -2.06 9.60 41.39
N LEU A 465 -2.01 8.37 41.86
CA LEU A 465 -3.05 7.37 41.67
C LEU A 465 -3.67 7.07 43.05
N LEU A 466 -4.98 7.22 43.18
CA LEU A 466 -5.71 6.93 44.42
C LEU A 466 -6.77 5.88 44.15
N ALA A 467 -6.73 4.80 44.93
CA ALA A 467 -7.71 3.71 44.88
C ALA A 467 -8.02 3.27 46.30
N GLU A 468 -9.23 3.52 46.79
CA GLU A 468 -9.71 3.08 48.08
C GLU A 468 -10.94 2.18 47.93
N ASN A 469 -10.83 0.92 48.34
CA ASN A 469 -11.90 -0.06 48.22
C ASN A 469 -12.41 -0.20 46.73
N TYR A 470 -11.49 -0.16 45.78
CA TYR A 470 -11.76 -0.23 44.36
C TYR A 470 -11.66 -1.66 43.86
N THR A 471 -12.65 -2.13 43.08
CA THR A 471 -12.69 -3.46 42.48
C THR A 471 -11.93 -3.48 41.19
N LEU A 472 -10.73 -4.04 41.17
CA LEU A 472 -9.93 -4.21 39.95
C LEU A 472 -10.36 -5.42 39.10
N LEU A 473 -10.81 -6.50 39.75
CA LEU A 473 -11.19 -7.74 39.13
C LEU A 473 -12.53 -8.20 39.67
N ASP A 474 -13.45 -8.54 38.81
CA ASP A 474 -14.78 -9.07 39.17
C ASP A 474 -15.03 -10.44 38.47
N ALA A 475 -13.95 -11.10 38.05
CA ALA A 475 -14.04 -12.44 37.48
C ALA A 475 -14.39 -13.47 38.54
N PRO A 476 -15.35 -14.38 38.29
CA PRO A 476 -15.61 -15.49 39.19
C PRO A 476 -14.31 -16.34 39.31
N ARG A 477 -13.92 -16.65 40.55
CA ARG A 477 -12.79 -17.54 40.81
C ARG A 477 -13.11 -18.91 40.22
N THR A 478 -12.62 -19.21 39.02
CA THR A 478 -12.55 -20.58 38.55
C THR A 478 -11.55 -21.31 39.45
N ARG A 479 -12.06 -22.17 40.28
CA ARG A 479 -11.22 -23.21 40.96
C ARG A 479 -10.74 -24.15 39.87
N GLU A 480 -9.58 -23.91 39.34
CA GLU A 480 -8.79 -24.97 38.74
C GLU A 480 -8.17 -25.76 39.90
N SER A 481 -8.68 -26.96 40.04
CA SER A 481 -8.15 -28.03 40.95
C SER A 481 -6.85 -28.59 40.37
#